data_8caab61ffb822c588bd23520617d3b98
#
_entry.id   8caab61ffb822c588bd23520617d3b98
#
_cell.length_a   1.000
_cell.length_b   1.000
_cell.length_c   1.000
_cell.angle_alpha   90.00
_cell.angle_beta   90.00
_cell.angle_gamma   90.00
#
_symmetry.space_group_name_H-M   'P 1'
#
loop_
_entity.id
_entity.type
_entity.pdbx_description
1 polymer ?
#
loop_
_entity_poly.entity_id
_entity_poly.type
_entity_poly.pdbx_seq_one_letter_code
_entity_poly.pdbx_strand_id
1 'polypeptide(L)'
;MDTGEWTDPISYFADGRLRPMVELGVKRGELDQRDVDLTEKVIEALPDIMGRAAEDTPARIHGDLWSGNVMWTADSGQTEAVLIDPAAHGGHREEDLAMLHLFGMSYLTQITEGYQSVHPLKAGWQDRITLWQLYPIAGHCVFFGGGYVSEYRSMCRSLLK
;
A
#
# COMPACT_ATOMS: atom_id res chain seq x y z
N MET A 1 -7.00 -5.31 -13.82
CA MET A 1 -5.66 -5.43 -13.23
C MET A 1 -4.97 -6.58 -13.92
N ASP A 2 -3.74 -6.37 -14.34
CA ASP A 2 -2.97 -7.42 -14.97
C ASP A 2 -2.64 -8.51 -13.93
N THR A 3 -2.92 -9.76 -14.27
CA THR A 3 -2.66 -10.93 -13.41
C THR A 3 -1.26 -11.49 -13.67
N GLY A 4 -0.27 -10.61 -13.88
CA GLY A 4 1.10 -10.98 -14.12
C GLY A 4 1.71 -11.80 -12.97
N GLU A 5 2.61 -12.70 -13.29
CA GLU A 5 3.47 -13.35 -12.31
C GLU A 5 4.70 -12.47 -12.10
N TRP A 6 4.84 -11.93 -10.89
CA TRP A 6 5.94 -11.06 -10.51
C TRP A 6 6.92 -11.85 -9.63
N THR A 7 8.20 -11.73 -9.91
CA THR A 7 9.25 -12.48 -9.22
C THR A 7 9.92 -11.68 -8.09
N ASP A 8 9.72 -10.37 -8.07
CA ASP A 8 10.29 -9.48 -7.08
C ASP A 8 9.33 -8.33 -6.71
N PRO A 9 9.45 -7.78 -5.48
CA PRO A 9 8.55 -6.73 -5.01
C PRO A 9 8.66 -5.41 -5.78
N ILE A 10 9.82 -5.09 -6.35
CA ILE A 10 10.05 -3.84 -7.09
C ILE A 10 9.25 -3.83 -8.38
N SER A 11 9.46 -4.85 -9.23
CA SER A 11 8.71 -5.01 -10.49
C SER A 11 7.21 -5.16 -10.23
N TYR A 12 6.83 -5.94 -9.20
CA TYR A 12 5.44 -6.05 -8.79
C TYR A 12 4.81 -4.68 -8.48
N PHE A 13 5.47 -3.87 -7.67
CA PHE A 13 4.90 -2.59 -7.26
C PHE A 13 4.94 -1.55 -8.38
N ALA A 14 6.03 -1.51 -9.17
CA ALA A 14 6.16 -0.61 -10.31
C ALA A 14 5.17 -0.94 -11.42
N ASP A 15 5.27 -2.16 -11.97
CA ASP A 15 4.60 -2.55 -13.22
C ASP A 15 3.22 -3.17 -12.96
N GLY A 16 3.06 -3.83 -11.83
CA GLY A 16 1.79 -4.46 -11.45
C GLY A 16 0.83 -3.51 -10.74
N ARG A 17 1.32 -2.39 -10.17
CA ARG A 17 0.52 -1.49 -9.33
C ARG A 17 0.56 -0.04 -9.78
N LEU A 18 1.70 0.64 -9.64
CA LEU A 18 1.76 2.09 -9.81
C LEU A 18 1.51 2.53 -11.26
N ARG A 19 2.28 2.01 -12.24
CA ARG A 19 2.12 2.40 -13.64
C ARG A 19 0.70 2.22 -14.16
N PRO A 20 0.08 1.02 -14.04
CA PRO A 20 -1.28 0.84 -14.55
C PRO A 20 -2.32 1.75 -13.89
N MET A 21 -2.16 2.06 -12.59
CA MET A 21 -3.10 2.92 -11.88
C MET A 21 -2.95 4.38 -12.31
N VAL A 22 -1.71 4.87 -12.46
CA VAL A 22 -1.45 6.24 -12.91
C VAL A 22 -1.86 6.42 -14.37
N GLU A 23 -1.60 5.46 -15.25
CA GLU A 23 -2.08 5.47 -16.64
C GLU A 23 -3.61 5.52 -16.71
N LEU A 24 -4.29 4.76 -15.85
CA LEU A 24 -5.75 4.84 -15.75
C LEU A 24 -6.21 6.22 -15.28
N GLY A 25 -5.50 6.84 -14.34
CA GLY A 25 -5.75 8.21 -13.87
C GLY A 25 -5.61 9.24 -14.99
N VAL A 26 -4.56 9.14 -15.79
CA VAL A 26 -4.36 9.99 -16.97
C VAL A 26 -5.47 9.79 -18.01
N LYS A 27 -5.82 8.53 -18.30
CA LYS A 27 -6.91 8.19 -19.23
C LYS A 27 -8.27 8.75 -18.79
N ARG A 28 -8.50 8.87 -17.48
CA ARG A 28 -9.73 9.47 -16.91
C ARG A 28 -9.66 10.99 -16.77
N GLY A 29 -8.50 11.60 -16.98
CA GLY A 29 -8.30 13.04 -16.87
C GLY A 29 -8.12 13.56 -15.43
N GLU A 30 -7.95 12.66 -14.46
CA GLU A 30 -7.71 13.02 -13.05
C GLU A 30 -6.22 13.27 -12.76
N LEU A 31 -5.34 12.59 -13.47
CA LEU A 31 -3.88 12.77 -13.41
C LEU A 31 -3.38 13.31 -14.76
N ASP A 32 -2.17 13.87 -14.75
CA ASP A 32 -1.52 14.42 -15.95
C ASP A 32 -0.09 13.87 -16.13
N GLN A 33 0.60 14.32 -17.19
CA GLN A 33 1.97 13.87 -17.50
C GLN A 33 2.96 14.16 -16.36
N ARG A 34 2.74 15.23 -15.57
CA ARG A 34 3.59 15.54 -14.42
C ARG A 34 3.47 14.48 -13.32
N ASP A 35 2.30 13.85 -13.21
CA ASP A 35 2.08 12.77 -12.24
C ASP A 35 2.76 11.48 -12.70
N VAL A 36 2.73 11.21 -14.01
CA VAL A 36 3.51 10.11 -14.62
C VAL A 36 4.99 10.31 -14.35
N ASP A 37 5.54 11.49 -14.69
CA ASP A 37 6.95 11.79 -14.51
C ASP A 37 7.38 11.71 -13.03
N LEU A 38 6.50 12.12 -12.13
CA LEU A 38 6.75 12.05 -10.68
C LEU A 38 6.73 10.61 -10.18
N THR A 39 5.80 9.80 -10.69
CA THR A 39 5.70 8.37 -10.37
C THR A 39 6.94 7.61 -10.86
N GLU A 40 7.39 7.88 -12.09
CA GLU A 40 8.60 7.22 -12.62
C GLU A 40 9.84 7.53 -11.76
N LYS A 41 9.99 8.75 -11.25
CA LYS A 41 11.07 9.07 -10.29
C LYS A 41 10.99 8.25 -9.01
N VAL A 42 9.79 8.03 -8.48
CA VAL A 42 9.60 7.15 -7.31
C VAL A 42 9.96 5.71 -7.68
N ILE A 43 9.55 5.24 -8.85
CA ILE A 43 9.85 3.89 -9.34
C ILE A 43 11.37 3.70 -9.50
N GLU A 44 12.08 4.67 -10.06
CA GLU A 44 13.54 4.64 -10.16
C GLU A 44 14.21 4.55 -8.78
N ALA A 45 13.60 5.16 -7.75
CA ALA A 45 14.12 5.15 -6.38
C ALA A 45 13.66 3.93 -5.55
N LEU A 46 12.78 3.06 -6.07
CA LEU A 46 12.27 1.90 -5.32
C LEU A 46 13.35 1.01 -4.71
N PRO A 47 14.47 0.70 -5.39
CA PRO A 47 15.52 -0.10 -4.79
C PRO A 47 16.07 0.48 -3.49
N ASP A 48 16.26 1.80 -3.45
CA ASP A 48 16.77 2.50 -2.28
C ASP A 48 15.69 2.64 -1.19
N ILE A 49 14.46 2.97 -1.57
CA ILE A 49 13.33 3.13 -0.64
C ILE A 49 12.96 1.80 0.02
N MET A 50 12.86 0.73 -0.75
CA MET A 50 12.55 -0.60 -0.22
C MET A 50 13.71 -1.19 0.56
N GLY A 51 14.95 -0.95 0.11
CA GLY A 51 16.15 -1.50 0.72
C GLY A 51 16.00 -3.02 0.96
N ARG A 52 16.26 -3.48 2.18
CA ARG A 52 16.16 -4.91 2.51
C ARG A 52 14.74 -5.49 2.46
N ALA A 53 13.69 -4.66 2.42
CA ALA A 53 12.33 -5.16 2.24
C ALA A 53 12.12 -5.76 0.84
N ALA A 54 12.91 -5.34 -0.16
CA ALA A 54 12.90 -5.95 -1.49
C ALA A 54 13.34 -7.43 -1.51
N GLU A 55 13.96 -7.91 -0.42
CA GLU A 55 14.34 -9.34 -0.26
C GLU A 55 13.20 -10.20 0.31
N ASP A 56 12.08 -9.60 0.74
CA ASP A 56 10.96 -10.34 1.31
C ASP A 56 10.27 -11.17 0.21
N THR A 57 9.96 -12.40 0.55
CA THR A 57 9.18 -13.28 -0.35
C THR A 57 7.73 -12.81 -0.41
N PRO A 58 7.04 -13.01 -1.56
CA PRO A 58 5.63 -12.70 -1.66
C PRO A 58 4.81 -13.38 -0.56
N ALA A 59 3.89 -12.63 0.02
CA ALA A 59 2.94 -13.10 1.01
C ALA A 59 1.53 -13.06 0.42
N ARG A 60 0.62 -13.89 0.96
CA ARG A 60 -0.79 -13.68 0.73
C ARG A 60 -1.21 -12.47 1.54
N ILE A 61 -1.71 -11.44 0.87
CA ILE A 61 -2.25 -10.25 1.51
C ILE A 61 -3.76 -10.18 1.34
N HIS A 62 -4.40 -9.41 2.22
CA HIS A 62 -5.83 -9.08 2.12
C HIS A 62 -6.08 -8.19 0.90
N GLY A 63 -5.17 -7.25 0.64
CA GLY A 63 -5.16 -6.39 -0.54
C GLY A 63 -6.09 -5.19 -0.49
N ASP A 64 -6.95 -5.09 0.53
CA ASP A 64 -7.81 -3.93 0.85
C ASP A 64 -8.07 -3.86 2.36
N LEU A 65 -6.99 -3.89 3.16
CA LEU A 65 -7.07 -3.98 4.62
C LEU A 65 -7.15 -2.59 5.28
N TRP A 66 -8.22 -1.87 5.07
CA TRP A 66 -8.53 -0.65 5.80
C TRP A 66 -9.49 -0.93 6.97
N SER A 67 -9.69 0.04 7.86
CA SER A 67 -10.49 -0.13 9.07
C SER A 67 -11.94 -0.57 8.82
N GLY A 68 -12.52 -0.23 7.66
CA GLY A 68 -13.88 -0.64 7.28
C GLY A 68 -14.00 -2.13 6.94
N ASN A 69 -12.89 -2.79 6.60
CA ASN A 69 -12.84 -4.22 6.32
C ASN A 69 -12.38 -5.06 7.53
N VAL A 70 -12.37 -4.44 8.73
CA VAL A 70 -12.09 -5.13 10.00
C VAL A 70 -13.29 -4.99 10.93
N MET A 71 -14.01 -6.07 11.14
CA MET A 71 -15.11 -6.13 12.11
C MET A 71 -14.59 -6.61 13.46
N TRP A 72 -15.02 -5.94 14.51
CA TRP A 72 -14.74 -6.35 15.88
C TRP A 72 -15.93 -7.09 16.46
N THR A 73 -15.70 -8.31 16.91
CA THR A 73 -16.71 -9.12 17.59
C THR A 73 -16.32 -9.29 19.05
N ALA A 74 -17.32 -9.33 19.92
CA ALA A 74 -17.14 -9.64 21.34
C ALA A 74 -17.93 -10.90 21.62
N ASP A 75 -17.32 -12.06 21.49
CA ASP A 75 -17.90 -13.32 21.88
C ASP A 75 -17.11 -13.90 23.04
N SER A 76 -17.83 -14.54 23.99
CA SER A 76 -17.24 -15.21 25.17
C SER A 76 -16.25 -14.34 26.01
N GLY A 77 -16.38 -13.00 25.96
CA GLY A 77 -15.56 -12.09 26.77
C GLY A 77 -14.18 -11.77 26.16
N GLN A 78 -13.92 -12.19 24.92
CA GLN A 78 -12.74 -11.82 24.14
C GLN A 78 -13.17 -10.97 22.95
N THR A 79 -12.31 -9.98 22.61
CA THR A 79 -12.49 -9.18 21.41
C THR A 79 -11.70 -9.83 20.27
N GLU A 80 -12.39 -10.16 19.20
CA GLU A 80 -11.79 -10.75 18.00
C GLU A 80 -11.95 -9.84 16.80
N ALA A 81 -10.95 -9.83 15.91
CA ALA A 81 -11.01 -9.17 14.64
C ALA A 81 -11.41 -10.15 13.53
N VAL A 82 -12.44 -9.82 12.77
CA VAL A 82 -12.86 -10.56 11.59
C VAL A 82 -12.58 -9.72 10.36
N LEU A 83 -11.78 -10.24 9.44
CA LEU A 83 -11.45 -9.57 8.16
C LEU A 83 -12.52 -9.95 7.13
N ILE A 84 -13.02 -8.94 6.41
CA ILE A 84 -14.08 -9.08 5.40
C ILE A 84 -13.66 -8.40 4.08
N ASP A 85 -14.36 -8.72 2.99
CA ASP A 85 -14.21 -8.12 1.66
C ASP A 85 -12.76 -8.08 1.13
N PRO A 86 -12.02 -9.21 1.11
CA PRO A 86 -10.65 -9.23 0.66
C PRO A 86 -10.55 -9.06 -0.86
N ALA A 87 -9.54 -8.28 -1.31
CA ALA A 87 -9.00 -8.29 -2.67
C ALA A 87 -7.74 -9.19 -2.71
N ALA A 88 -7.84 -10.41 -2.17
CA ALA A 88 -6.70 -11.26 -1.84
C ALA A 88 -5.85 -11.63 -3.05
N HIS A 89 -4.54 -11.44 -2.93
CA HIS A 89 -3.55 -11.78 -3.94
C HIS A 89 -2.16 -11.96 -3.31
N GLY A 90 -1.17 -12.33 -4.11
CA GLY A 90 0.23 -12.30 -3.71
C GLY A 90 0.76 -10.86 -3.76
N GLY A 91 1.38 -10.39 -2.67
CA GLY A 91 1.92 -9.04 -2.58
C GLY A 91 2.97 -8.93 -1.49
N HIS A 92 3.39 -7.71 -1.16
CA HIS A 92 4.31 -7.46 -0.08
C HIS A 92 3.54 -7.30 1.24
N ARG A 93 3.97 -8.00 2.29
CA ARG A 93 3.27 -8.03 3.59
C ARG A 93 3.12 -6.67 4.28
N GLU A 94 3.97 -5.69 3.97
CA GLU A 94 3.85 -4.32 4.48
C GLU A 94 2.68 -3.54 3.85
N GLU A 95 2.13 -3.97 2.70
CA GLU A 95 1.01 -3.30 2.04
C GLU A 95 -0.25 -3.28 2.91
N ASP A 96 -0.64 -4.43 3.47
CA ASP A 96 -1.80 -4.50 4.36
C ASP A 96 -1.60 -3.68 5.64
N LEU A 97 -0.40 -3.74 6.21
CA LEU A 97 -0.08 -2.96 7.41
C LEU A 97 -0.10 -1.45 7.12
N ALA A 98 0.44 -1.03 5.98
CA ALA A 98 0.39 0.36 5.55
C ALA A 98 -1.05 0.84 5.31
N MET A 99 -1.91 -0.03 4.79
CA MET A 99 -3.32 0.27 4.56
C MET A 99 -4.08 0.52 5.88
N LEU A 100 -3.77 -0.21 6.95
CA LEU A 100 -4.33 0.03 8.29
C LEU A 100 -3.96 1.43 8.83
N HIS A 101 -2.81 1.97 8.45
CA HIS A 101 -2.39 3.33 8.83
C HIS A 101 -3.07 4.44 8.02
N LEU A 102 -3.64 4.15 6.85
CA LEU A 102 -4.08 5.17 5.90
C LEU A 102 -5.29 5.99 6.40
N PHE A 103 -6.31 5.31 6.92
CA PHE A 103 -7.55 5.95 7.38
C PHE A 103 -7.74 5.88 8.90
N GLY A 104 -6.72 5.44 9.60
CA GLY A 104 -6.79 5.17 11.03
C GLY A 104 -7.46 3.85 11.36
N MET A 105 -7.04 3.24 12.44
CA MET A 105 -7.49 1.93 12.88
C MET A 105 -7.52 1.87 14.40
N SER A 106 -8.60 1.31 14.97
CA SER A 106 -8.64 0.99 16.40
C SER A 106 -7.60 -0.08 16.72
N TYR A 107 -6.89 0.09 17.82
CA TYR A 107 -5.88 -0.85 18.29
C TYR A 107 -4.69 -1.05 17.33
N LEU A 108 -4.39 -0.06 16.47
CA LEU A 108 -3.33 -0.16 15.46
C LEU A 108 -1.97 -0.52 16.05
N THR A 109 -1.62 0.07 17.21
CA THR A 109 -0.37 -0.24 17.92
C THR A 109 -0.31 -1.70 18.33
N GLN A 110 -1.39 -2.20 18.95
CA GLN A 110 -1.47 -3.59 19.42
C GLN A 110 -1.45 -4.59 18.25
N ILE A 111 -2.12 -4.25 17.13
CA ILE A 111 -2.09 -5.07 15.91
C ILE A 111 -0.67 -5.15 15.36
N THR A 112 0.01 -4.02 15.26
CA THR A 112 1.38 -3.95 14.75
C THR A 112 2.39 -4.67 15.66
N GLU A 113 2.29 -4.49 16.98
CA GLU A 113 3.10 -5.19 17.96
C GLU A 113 2.85 -6.70 17.92
N GLY A 114 1.58 -7.11 17.85
CA GLY A 114 1.20 -8.52 17.72
C GLY A 114 1.76 -9.15 16.44
N TYR A 115 1.64 -8.46 15.31
CA TYR A 115 2.24 -8.91 14.05
C TYR A 115 3.76 -9.09 14.17
N GLN A 116 4.43 -8.08 14.69
CA GLN A 116 5.88 -8.09 14.85
C GLN A 116 6.39 -9.15 15.84
N SER A 117 5.58 -9.52 16.82
CA SER A 117 5.94 -10.58 17.78
C SER A 117 6.03 -11.97 17.13
N VAL A 118 5.28 -12.18 16.04
CA VAL A 118 5.24 -13.46 15.30
C VAL A 118 6.16 -13.44 14.08
N HIS A 119 6.15 -12.32 13.34
CA HIS A 119 6.91 -12.19 12.09
C HIS A 119 7.48 -10.79 11.93
N PRO A 120 8.64 -10.50 12.54
CA PRO A 120 9.23 -9.16 12.54
C PRO A 120 9.40 -8.57 11.13
N LEU A 121 9.04 -7.31 10.98
CA LEU A 121 9.27 -6.53 9.77
C LEU A 121 10.74 -6.13 9.65
N LYS A 122 11.21 -5.91 8.44
CA LYS A 122 12.55 -5.37 8.19
C LYS A 122 12.67 -3.97 8.80
N ALA A 123 13.86 -3.65 9.31
CA ALA A 123 14.15 -2.32 9.86
C ALA A 123 13.76 -1.20 8.87
N GLY A 124 13.23 -0.09 9.37
CA GLY A 124 12.76 1.03 8.57
C GLY A 124 11.37 0.83 7.93
N TRP A 125 10.60 -0.18 8.35
CA TRP A 125 9.26 -0.40 7.81
C TRP A 125 8.32 0.79 8.00
N GLN A 126 8.48 1.56 9.08
CA GLN A 126 7.68 2.76 9.32
C GLN A 126 7.91 3.82 8.24
N ASP A 127 9.14 3.97 7.77
CA ASP A 127 9.48 4.91 6.72
C ASP A 127 8.90 4.48 5.36
N ARG A 128 8.66 3.17 5.17
CA ARG A 128 8.04 2.61 3.97
C ARG A 128 6.52 2.63 3.95
N ILE A 129 5.85 3.00 5.04
CA ILE A 129 4.37 3.11 5.08
C ILE A 129 3.88 3.99 3.93
N THR A 130 4.48 5.16 3.73
CA THR A 130 4.11 6.09 2.66
C THR A 130 4.27 5.46 1.26
N LEU A 131 5.30 4.64 1.06
CA LEU A 131 5.49 3.93 -0.20
C LEU A 131 4.29 3.04 -0.53
N TRP A 132 3.93 2.15 0.39
CA TRP A 132 2.84 1.19 0.16
C TRP A 132 1.47 1.85 0.07
N GLN A 133 1.29 3.03 0.65
CA GLN A 133 0.07 3.83 0.53
C GLN A 133 -0.08 4.54 -0.83
N LEU A 134 0.97 4.64 -1.64
CA LEU A 134 0.87 5.30 -2.96
C LEU A 134 -0.16 4.64 -3.88
N TYR A 135 -0.21 3.30 -3.90
CA TYR A 135 -1.14 2.59 -4.77
C TYR A 135 -2.61 2.84 -4.40
N PRO A 136 -3.06 2.67 -3.15
CA PRO A 136 -4.43 3.00 -2.78
C PRO A 136 -4.76 4.49 -2.98
N ILE A 137 -3.84 5.41 -2.70
CA ILE A 137 -4.07 6.85 -2.96
C ILE A 137 -4.14 7.14 -4.47
N ALA A 138 -3.31 6.53 -5.30
CA ALA A 138 -3.45 6.62 -6.76
C ALA A 138 -4.84 6.11 -7.21
N GLY A 139 -5.33 5.03 -6.64
CA GLY A 139 -6.70 4.55 -6.84
C GLY A 139 -7.75 5.59 -6.45
N HIS A 140 -7.58 6.25 -5.30
CA HIS A 140 -8.48 7.33 -4.87
C HIS A 140 -8.43 8.54 -5.83
N CYS A 141 -7.27 8.87 -6.40
CA CYS A 141 -7.20 9.88 -7.47
C CYS A 141 -8.09 9.48 -8.66
N VAL A 142 -8.01 8.22 -9.08
CA VAL A 142 -8.74 7.68 -10.24
C VAL A 142 -10.26 7.68 -10.03
N PHE A 143 -10.73 7.41 -8.81
CA PHE A 143 -12.15 7.24 -8.52
C PHE A 143 -12.81 8.50 -7.95
N PHE A 144 -12.07 9.37 -7.28
CA PHE A 144 -12.61 10.50 -6.53
C PHE A 144 -11.97 11.85 -6.92
N GLY A 145 -10.78 11.85 -7.51
CA GLY A 145 -10.08 13.07 -7.93
C GLY A 145 -9.73 14.01 -6.78
N GLY A 146 -9.75 15.32 -7.08
CA GLY A 146 -9.74 16.39 -6.07
C GLY A 146 -8.51 16.39 -5.16
N GLY A 147 -8.75 16.39 -3.84
CA GLY A 147 -7.72 16.47 -2.81
C GLY A 147 -6.72 15.32 -2.85
N TYR A 148 -7.13 14.13 -3.30
CA TYR A 148 -6.26 12.95 -3.39
C TYR A 148 -5.10 13.15 -4.38
N VAL A 149 -5.30 13.91 -5.45
CA VAL A 149 -4.22 14.25 -6.40
C VAL A 149 -3.13 15.06 -5.71
N SER A 150 -3.51 16.02 -4.87
CA SER A 150 -2.54 16.81 -4.10
C SER A 150 -1.82 15.96 -3.05
N GLU A 151 -2.51 15.04 -2.42
CA GLU A 151 -1.97 14.09 -1.46
C GLU A 151 -0.97 13.15 -2.15
N TYR A 152 -1.35 12.51 -3.25
CA TYR A 152 -0.48 11.65 -4.05
C TYR A 152 0.84 12.35 -4.41
N ARG A 153 0.74 13.58 -4.94
CA ARG A 153 1.91 14.39 -5.29
C ARG A 153 2.80 14.69 -4.08
N SER A 154 2.19 14.95 -2.92
CA SER A 154 2.92 15.21 -1.66
C SER A 154 3.67 13.97 -1.20
N MET A 155 3.02 12.80 -1.23
CA MET A 155 3.62 11.52 -0.85
C MET A 155 4.80 11.16 -1.76
N CYS A 156 4.63 11.25 -3.09
CA CYS A 156 5.73 11.03 -4.03
C CYS A 156 6.94 11.92 -3.73
N ARG A 157 6.71 13.22 -3.50
CA ARG A 157 7.81 14.14 -3.16
C ARG A 157 8.47 13.83 -1.83
N SER A 158 7.73 13.28 -0.86
CA SER A 158 8.31 12.92 0.44
C SER A 158 9.25 11.72 0.34
N LEU A 159 8.95 10.78 -0.56
CA LEU A 159 9.76 9.60 -0.82
C LEU A 159 11.05 9.90 -1.61
N LEU A 160 11.12 11.05 -2.27
CA LEU A 160 12.27 11.48 -3.08
C LEU A 160 13.23 12.42 -2.35
N LYS A 161 13.06 12.64 -1.05
CA LYS A 161 13.94 13.47 -0.21
C LYS A 161 15.05 12.66 0.40
#